data_16f6f34b2d15d408cb51c9bf427b286f
#
_entry.id   16f6f34b2d15d408cb51c9bf427b286f
#
_cell.length_a   1.000
_cell.length_b   1.000
_cell.length_c   1.000
_cell.angle_alpha   90.00
_cell.angle_beta   90.00
_cell.angle_gamma   90.00
#
_symmetry.space_group_name_H-M   'P 1'
#
loop_
_entity.id
_entity.type
_entity.pdbx_description
1 polymer ?
#
loop_
_entity_poly.entity_id
_entity_poly.type
_entity_poly.pdbx_seq_one_letter_code
_entity_poly.pdbx_strand_id
1 'polypeptide(L)'
;FELDLENAVDILILKVAPLGGIERSLALAKHHRLPVVVSSALESAVGIGHGIRLAGALPTLDFACGLATGQLLASDIAQIPIEGGKMRVADVTPSEAAMIELEASAERTQWWQDRVRKAWSAGADEIISEMGWHW
;
A
#
# COMPACT_ATOMS: atom_id res chain seq x y z
N PHE A 1 15.22 2.43 -9.71
CA PHE A 1 14.26 2.98 -10.70
C PHE A 1 14.94 4.10 -11.46
N GLU A 2 15.67 3.75 -12.50
CA GLU A 2 16.40 4.69 -13.37
C GLU A 2 15.59 5.00 -14.65
N LEU A 3 14.27 5.13 -14.52
CA LEU A 3 13.46 5.56 -15.65
C LEU A 3 13.55 7.08 -15.77
N ASP A 4 14.04 7.55 -16.90
CA ASP A 4 13.88 8.95 -17.27
C ASP A 4 12.43 9.19 -17.67
N LEU A 5 11.71 9.94 -16.84
CA LEU A 5 10.31 10.31 -17.07
C LEU A 5 10.17 11.76 -17.58
N GLU A 6 11.28 12.44 -17.80
CA GLU A 6 11.27 13.83 -18.27
C GLU A 6 10.58 13.91 -19.64
N ASN A 7 9.58 14.75 -19.73
CA ASN A 7 8.73 14.91 -20.92
C ASN A 7 7.97 13.66 -21.41
N ALA A 8 7.97 12.58 -20.64
CA ALA A 8 7.26 11.34 -20.98
C ALA A 8 5.90 11.22 -20.30
N VAL A 9 5.73 11.84 -19.13
CA VAL A 9 4.49 11.79 -18.32
C VAL A 9 4.24 13.12 -17.61
N ASP A 10 2.97 13.43 -17.36
CA ASP A 10 2.55 14.66 -16.66
C ASP A 10 2.24 14.41 -15.18
N ILE A 11 1.86 13.19 -14.81
CA ILE A 11 1.40 12.81 -13.47
C ILE A 11 1.94 11.42 -13.13
N LEU A 12 2.40 11.25 -11.88
CA LEU A 12 2.78 9.96 -11.34
C LEU A 12 1.61 9.32 -10.59
N ILE A 13 1.25 8.10 -10.95
CA ILE A 13 0.31 7.28 -10.18
C ILE A 13 1.12 6.30 -9.34
N LEU A 14 1.15 6.50 -8.02
CA LEU A 14 1.92 5.68 -7.09
C LEU A 14 1.02 4.67 -6.37
N LYS A 15 1.49 3.42 -6.30
CA LYS A 15 0.86 2.33 -5.57
C LYS A 15 1.85 1.78 -4.54
N VAL A 16 1.53 1.89 -3.26
CA VAL A 16 2.47 1.64 -2.14
C VAL A 16 3.05 0.22 -2.19
N ALA A 17 2.20 -0.80 -2.30
CA ALA A 17 2.65 -2.18 -2.22
C ALA A 17 3.59 -2.57 -3.39
N PRO A 18 3.25 -2.33 -4.67
CA PRO A 18 4.17 -2.62 -5.79
C PRO A 18 5.48 -1.85 -5.73
N LEU A 19 5.50 -0.67 -5.13
CA LEU A 19 6.71 0.16 -5.03
C LEU A 19 7.59 -0.22 -3.84
N GLY A 20 7.11 -1.08 -2.95
CA GLY A 20 7.88 -1.55 -1.80
C GLY A 20 7.81 -0.63 -0.58
N GLY A 21 6.71 0.13 -0.42
CA GLY A 21 6.44 0.88 0.79
C GLY A 21 6.32 2.40 0.61
N ILE A 22 5.96 3.08 1.70
CA ILE A 22 5.71 4.53 1.71
C ILE A 22 6.99 5.31 1.46
N GLU A 23 8.10 4.95 2.10
CA GLU A 23 9.38 5.68 1.97
C GLU A 23 9.89 5.68 0.54
N ARG A 24 9.86 4.53 -0.13
CA ARG A 24 10.26 4.43 -1.54
C ARG A 24 9.34 5.23 -2.46
N SER A 25 8.05 5.24 -2.17
CA SER A 25 7.06 6.03 -2.91
C SER A 25 7.31 7.53 -2.75
N LEU A 26 7.61 8.00 -1.53
CA LEU A 26 7.97 9.40 -1.26
C LEU A 26 9.30 9.79 -1.92
N ALA A 27 10.29 8.90 -1.91
CA ALA A 27 11.57 9.12 -2.59
C ALA A 27 11.37 9.29 -4.10
N LEU A 28 10.50 8.48 -4.73
CA LEU A 28 10.11 8.60 -6.13
C LEU A 28 9.43 9.94 -6.43
N ALA A 29 8.43 10.32 -5.62
CA ALA A 29 7.74 11.59 -5.76
C ALA A 29 8.71 12.78 -5.68
N LYS A 30 9.63 12.74 -4.71
CA LYS A 30 10.67 13.77 -4.52
C LYS A 30 11.66 13.82 -5.68
N HIS A 31 12.03 12.68 -6.23
CA HIS A 31 12.99 12.59 -7.35
C HIS A 31 12.43 13.22 -8.62
N HIS A 32 11.24 12.80 -9.04
CA HIS A 32 10.65 13.25 -10.30
C HIS A 32 9.98 14.61 -10.23
N ARG A 33 9.57 15.08 -9.05
CA ARG A 33 8.93 16.40 -8.83
C ARG A 33 7.68 16.65 -9.69
N LEU A 34 7.01 15.58 -10.07
CA LEU A 34 5.75 15.63 -10.81
C LEU A 34 4.55 15.58 -9.85
N PRO A 35 3.38 16.09 -10.26
CA PRO A 35 2.15 15.87 -9.51
C PRO A 35 1.90 14.38 -9.25
N VAL A 36 1.40 14.05 -8.07
CA VAL A 36 1.21 12.65 -7.65
C VAL A 36 -0.26 12.36 -7.41
N VAL A 37 -0.70 11.22 -7.90
CA VAL A 37 -1.94 10.55 -7.51
C VAL A 37 -1.59 9.25 -6.81
N VAL A 38 -2.13 9.05 -5.60
CA VAL A 38 -2.01 7.76 -4.91
C VAL A 38 -3.17 6.87 -5.32
N SER A 39 -2.86 5.65 -5.72
CA SER A 39 -3.86 4.64 -6.11
C SER A 39 -3.61 3.33 -5.40
N SER A 40 -4.60 2.45 -5.39
CA SER A 40 -4.48 1.10 -4.84
C SER A 40 -4.17 0.07 -5.93
N ALA A 41 -3.75 -1.13 -5.49
CA ALA A 41 -3.64 -2.32 -6.32
C ALA A 41 -4.74 -3.35 -5.95
N LEU A 42 -5.90 -2.89 -5.47
CA LEU A 42 -7.01 -3.70 -4.98
C LEU A 42 -6.65 -4.45 -3.68
N GLU A 43 -6.13 -3.71 -2.73
CA GLU A 43 -5.79 -4.23 -1.41
C GLU A 43 -7.01 -4.25 -0.47
N SER A 44 -6.88 -5.00 0.65
CA SER A 44 -7.76 -4.88 1.80
C SER A 44 -7.65 -3.49 2.46
N ALA A 45 -8.55 -3.19 3.39
CA ALA A 45 -8.54 -1.94 4.13
C ALA A 45 -7.17 -1.62 4.77
N VAL A 46 -6.42 -2.62 5.22
CA VAL A 46 -5.06 -2.43 5.76
C VAL A 46 -4.10 -1.90 4.69
N GLY A 47 -4.12 -2.48 3.49
CA GLY A 47 -3.30 -2.01 2.37
C GLY A 47 -3.73 -0.61 1.89
N ILE A 48 -5.05 -0.36 1.80
CA ILE A 48 -5.61 0.97 1.52
C ILE A 48 -5.14 1.99 2.56
N GLY A 49 -5.09 1.62 3.85
CA GLY A 49 -4.57 2.46 4.93
C GLY A 49 -3.14 2.95 4.67
N HIS A 50 -2.27 2.11 4.11
CA HIS A 50 -0.93 2.54 3.69
C HIS A 50 -0.98 3.56 2.55
N GLY A 51 -1.88 3.38 1.58
CA GLY A 51 -2.11 4.37 0.52
C GLY A 51 -2.60 5.72 1.07
N ILE A 52 -3.51 5.71 2.04
CA ILE A 52 -4.01 6.91 2.71
C ILE A 52 -2.87 7.63 3.47
N ARG A 53 -1.99 6.89 4.15
CA ARG A 53 -0.82 7.46 4.83
C ARG A 53 0.16 8.07 3.84
N LEU A 54 0.43 7.40 2.72
CA LEU A 54 1.25 7.99 1.64
C LEU A 54 0.64 9.30 1.16
N ALA A 55 -0.67 9.31 0.86
CA ALA A 55 -1.36 10.51 0.41
C ALA A 55 -1.26 11.66 1.44
N GLY A 56 -1.42 11.34 2.73
CA GLY A 56 -1.29 12.30 3.82
C GLY A 56 0.13 12.81 4.07
N ALA A 57 1.15 12.08 3.61
CA ALA A 57 2.56 12.46 3.75
C ALA A 57 3.10 13.26 2.55
N LEU A 58 2.36 13.32 1.44
CA LEU A 58 2.74 14.13 0.30
C LEU A 58 2.57 15.63 0.59
N PRO A 59 3.47 16.49 0.12
CA PRO A 59 3.39 17.93 0.36
C PRO A 59 2.17 18.58 -0.31
N THR A 60 1.72 18.03 -1.42
CA THR A 60 0.53 18.48 -2.17
C THR A 60 -0.24 17.27 -2.72
N LEU A 61 -1.55 17.43 -2.86
CA LEU A 61 -2.44 16.50 -3.53
C LEU A 61 -3.33 17.30 -4.48
N ASP A 62 -2.87 17.48 -5.69
CA ASP A 62 -3.57 18.31 -6.70
C ASP A 62 -4.78 17.57 -7.31
N PHE A 63 -4.83 16.26 -7.17
CA PHE A 63 -5.86 15.39 -7.73
C PHE A 63 -6.45 14.42 -6.70
N ALA A 64 -7.67 13.96 -6.97
CA ALA A 64 -8.29 12.93 -6.16
C ALA A 64 -7.52 11.60 -6.27
N CYS A 65 -7.35 10.90 -5.13
CA CYS A 65 -6.68 9.62 -5.06
C CYS A 65 -7.61 8.45 -5.41
N GLY A 66 -7.06 7.39 -6.02
CA GLY A 66 -7.78 6.18 -6.38
C GLY A 66 -7.75 5.12 -5.27
N LEU A 67 -8.26 5.45 -4.06
CA LEU A 67 -8.16 4.62 -2.85
C LEU A 67 -9.49 3.99 -2.38
N ALA A 68 -10.59 4.21 -3.11
CA ALA A 68 -11.91 3.68 -2.75
C ALA A 68 -12.17 2.24 -3.22
N THR A 69 -11.16 1.54 -3.71
CA THR A 69 -11.32 0.20 -4.31
C THR A 69 -11.68 -0.89 -3.31
N GLY A 70 -11.49 -0.68 -2.00
CA GLY A 70 -12.00 -1.59 -0.96
C GLY A 70 -13.51 -1.80 -1.05
N GLN A 71 -14.27 -0.84 -1.58
CA GLN A 71 -15.72 -0.97 -1.83
C GLN A 71 -16.08 -2.00 -2.92
N LEU A 72 -15.10 -2.47 -3.70
CA LEU A 72 -15.29 -3.52 -4.70
C LEU A 72 -15.18 -4.94 -4.09
N LEU A 73 -14.69 -5.05 -2.86
CA LEU A 73 -14.63 -6.32 -2.15
C LEU A 73 -15.97 -6.63 -1.52
N ALA A 74 -16.42 -7.89 -1.61
CA ALA A 74 -17.66 -8.34 -0.99
C ALA A 74 -17.58 -8.30 0.55
N SER A 75 -16.39 -8.49 1.10
CA SER A 75 -16.09 -8.42 2.53
C SER A 75 -14.65 -7.95 2.73
N ASP A 76 -14.37 -7.33 3.88
CA ASP A 76 -13.03 -6.88 4.23
C ASP A 76 -12.82 -7.00 5.75
N ILE A 77 -11.56 -7.08 6.16
CA ILE A 77 -11.14 -7.24 7.57
C ILE A 77 -11.25 -5.96 8.39
N ALA A 78 -11.47 -4.81 7.75
CA ALA A 78 -11.73 -3.53 8.40
C ALA A 78 -12.58 -2.64 7.50
N GLN A 79 -13.09 -1.55 8.07
CA GLN A 79 -13.88 -0.55 7.35
C GLN A 79 -13.14 0.79 7.34
N ILE A 80 -13.10 1.43 6.18
CA ILE A 80 -12.60 2.80 6.03
C ILE A 80 -13.77 3.68 5.60
N PRO A 81 -14.28 4.53 6.48
CA PRO A 81 -15.37 5.44 6.12
C PRO A 81 -14.96 6.43 5.04
N ILE A 82 -15.86 6.65 4.10
CA ILE A 82 -15.75 7.70 3.09
C ILE A 82 -16.83 8.72 3.36
N GLU A 83 -16.46 9.91 3.80
CA GLU A 83 -17.36 10.97 4.19
C GLU A 83 -17.18 12.18 3.25
N GLY A 84 -18.22 12.51 2.50
CA GLY A 84 -18.15 13.62 1.52
C GLY A 84 -17.03 13.43 0.48
N GLY A 85 -16.78 12.19 0.04
CA GLY A 85 -15.71 11.84 -0.90
C GLY A 85 -14.29 11.88 -0.33
N LYS A 86 -14.14 11.95 0.99
CA LYS A 86 -12.86 12.02 1.70
C LYS A 86 -12.67 10.85 2.64
N MET A 87 -11.43 10.40 2.77
CA MET A 87 -10.96 9.43 3.76
C MET A 87 -10.07 10.13 4.78
N ARG A 88 -10.19 9.76 6.06
CA ARG A 88 -9.35 10.29 7.13
C ARG A 88 -8.00 9.59 7.12
N VAL A 89 -6.93 10.33 7.30
CA VAL A 89 -5.59 9.76 7.57
C VAL A 89 -5.59 9.26 9.00
N ALA A 90 -5.71 7.95 9.17
CA ALA A 90 -5.75 7.28 10.47
C ALA A 90 -5.20 5.84 10.33
N ASP A 91 -4.93 5.23 11.47
CA ASP A 91 -4.57 3.82 11.53
C ASP A 91 -5.80 2.96 11.22
N VAL A 92 -5.57 1.93 10.43
CA VAL A 92 -6.58 0.92 10.12
C VAL A 92 -6.27 -0.33 10.94
N THR A 93 -7.15 -0.65 11.88
CA THR A 93 -7.03 -1.83 12.71
C THR A 93 -7.99 -2.91 12.22
N PRO A 94 -7.48 -4.10 11.85
CA PRO A 94 -8.34 -5.22 11.48
C PRO A 94 -9.26 -5.65 12.64
N SER A 95 -10.46 -6.06 12.30
CA SER A 95 -11.37 -6.74 13.25
C SER A 95 -10.92 -8.18 13.44
N GLU A 96 -10.70 -8.60 14.67
CA GLU A 96 -10.35 -9.99 14.98
C GLU A 96 -11.45 -10.96 14.51
N ALA A 97 -12.72 -10.63 14.72
CA ALA A 97 -13.83 -11.44 14.24
C ALA A 97 -13.83 -11.57 12.71
N ALA A 98 -13.59 -10.47 11.99
CA ALA A 98 -13.54 -10.51 10.53
C ALA A 98 -12.31 -11.28 10.01
N MET A 99 -11.18 -11.21 10.70
CA MET A 99 -10.00 -12.02 10.34
C MET A 99 -10.27 -13.53 10.48
N ILE A 100 -11.03 -13.93 11.51
CA ILE A 100 -11.43 -15.33 11.70
C ILE A 100 -12.45 -15.74 10.63
N GLU A 101 -13.47 -14.92 10.38
CA GLU A 101 -14.53 -15.21 9.39
C GLU A 101 -13.99 -15.31 7.95
N LEU A 102 -13.02 -14.47 7.62
CA LEU A 102 -12.45 -14.35 6.29
C LEU A 102 -11.08 -15.07 6.17
N GLU A 103 -10.80 -15.99 7.07
CA GLU A 103 -9.56 -16.75 7.04
C GLU A 103 -9.37 -17.45 5.69
N ALA A 104 -8.16 -17.33 5.14
CA ALA A 104 -7.83 -17.96 3.88
C ALA A 104 -7.81 -19.49 4.04
N SER A 105 -8.11 -20.22 2.96
CA SER A 105 -7.97 -21.68 2.95
C SER A 105 -6.55 -22.11 3.33
N ALA A 106 -6.40 -23.30 3.91
CA ALA A 106 -5.10 -23.85 4.28
C ALA A 106 -4.10 -23.86 3.10
N GLU A 107 -4.59 -24.20 1.90
CA GLU A 107 -3.78 -24.16 0.67
C GLU A 107 -3.27 -22.75 0.35
N ARG A 108 -4.15 -21.75 0.44
CA ARG A 108 -3.77 -20.33 0.19
C ARG A 108 -2.83 -19.81 1.28
N THR A 109 -3.04 -20.18 2.53
CA THR A 109 -2.17 -19.85 3.65
C THR A 109 -0.77 -20.44 3.44
N GLN A 110 -0.68 -21.71 3.06
CA GLN A 110 0.58 -22.38 2.74
C GLN A 110 1.30 -21.69 1.58
N TRP A 111 0.58 -21.34 0.52
CA TRP A 111 1.14 -20.63 -0.64
C TRP A 111 1.79 -19.29 -0.23
N TRP A 112 1.12 -18.51 0.64
CA TRP A 112 1.68 -17.26 1.13
C TRP A 112 2.89 -17.47 2.04
N GLN A 113 2.84 -18.46 2.93
CA GLN A 113 3.98 -18.80 3.79
C GLN A 113 5.21 -19.18 2.96
N ASP A 114 5.03 -19.98 1.92
CA ASP A 114 6.13 -20.37 1.04
C ASP A 114 6.69 -19.17 0.26
N ARG A 115 5.83 -18.25 -0.13
CA ARG A 115 6.24 -17.00 -0.77
C ARG A 115 7.07 -16.12 0.16
N VAL A 116 6.66 -15.99 1.42
CA VAL A 116 7.43 -15.24 2.43
C VAL A 116 8.80 -15.92 2.67
N ARG A 117 8.82 -17.24 2.83
CA ARG A 117 10.08 -17.99 3.00
C ARG A 117 11.03 -17.80 1.81
N LYS A 118 10.50 -17.82 0.59
CA LYS A 118 11.30 -17.56 -0.63
C LYS A 118 11.87 -16.14 -0.64
N ALA A 119 11.07 -15.14 -0.30
CA ALA A 119 11.55 -13.76 -0.22
C ALA A 119 12.63 -13.61 0.86
N TRP A 120 12.43 -14.23 2.03
CA TRP A 120 13.41 -14.26 3.11
C TRP A 120 14.74 -14.86 2.65
N SER A 121 14.71 -16.04 2.07
CA SER A 121 15.91 -16.73 1.54
C SER A 121 16.59 -15.99 0.36
N ALA A 122 15.89 -15.03 -0.25
CA ALA A 122 16.44 -14.20 -1.32
C ALA A 122 17.03 -12.86 -0.83
N GLY A 123 17.22 -12.69 0.49
CA GLY A 123 17.86 -11.51 1.10
C GLY A 123 16.90 -10.49 1.70
N ALA A 124 15.60 -10.81 1.85
CA ALA A 124 14.69 -9.89 2.52
C ALA A 124 15.01 -9.71 4.01
N ASP A 125 15.64 -10.68 4.64
CA ASP A 125 16.13 -10.64 6.02
C ASP A 125 17.22 -9.57 6.22
N GLU A 126 18.14 -9.43 5.29
CA GLU A 126 19.17 -8.40 5.31
C GLU A 126 18.54 -7.01 5.22
N ILE A 127 17.63 -6.80 4.25
CA ILE A 127 16.94 -5.52 4.05
C ILE A 127 16.12 -5.14 5.29
N ILE A 128 15.39 -6.09 5.88
CA ILE A 128 14.56 -5.86 7.06
C ILE A 128 15.43 -5.53 8.28
N SER A 129 16.56 -6.20 8.44
CA SER A 129 17.52 -5.94 9.51
C SER A 129 18.16 -4.56 9.39
N GLU A 130 18.51 -4.12 8.18
CA GLU A 130 19.02 -2.77 7.90
C GLU A 130 17.98 -1.69 8.23
N MET A 131 16.70 -1.98 8.11
CA MET A 131 15.61 -1.10 8.52
C MET A 131 15.37 -1.08 10.03
N GLY A 132 16.15 -1.82 10.82
CA GLY A 132 16.02 -1.91 12.28
C GLY A 132 14.86 -2.77 12.77
N TRP A 133 14.29 -3.60 11.91
CA TRP A 133 13.22 -4.54 12.27
C TRP A 133 13.83 -5.90 12.62
N HIS A 134 13.55 -6.38 13.82
CA HIS A 134 13.95 -7.71 14.30
C HIS A 134 12.66 -8.51 14.58
N TRP A 135 12.62 -9.72 14.05
CA TRP A 135 11.54 -10.70 14.30
C TRP A 135 11.89 -11.61 15.48
#